data_6a002effcb949a89584615f8188a4d15
#
_entry.id   6a002effcb949a89584615f8188a4d15
#
_cell.length_a   1.000
_cell.length_b   1.000
_cell.length_c   1.000
_cell.angle_alpha   90.00
_cell.angle_beta   90.00
_cell.angle_gamma   90.00
#
_symmetry.space_group_name_H-M   'P 1'
#
loop_
_entity.id
_entity.type
_entity.pdbx_description
1 polymer ?
#
loop_
_entity_poly.entity_id
_entity_poly.type
_entity_poly.pdbx_seq_one_letter_code
_entity_poly.pdbx_strand_id
1 'polypeptide(L)'
;MCNSISFTKFNKNHSVLHVNNRMHFLMDDSKRQFLEQEISLGLKIDDLCHELEKRGGSKNEGTFGLQNFQLKVEIISGRVMNKTVLPFRFLFNKIIMSLIIALTFGICAYGMRQDYDLYINDKVPLLVASIVFIVMCIFHEIGHSSACKYYKVPVNGVGFGVAAYRPVMFADVTGAWYLRLNQRLVVNVGGVYFQLIYTSVFFLWGILTQNPCLYNLGSLLLFSVCYQFIPFFRTDGYWILADFLNEPNLYNKSCDMVKDKIFCKKKLGSSEKRCLAYFFITEGFVVVTLILYMFSNFTFLLSMPHYAMDFVQKMKDGDFNIFLNLQLKDVWNILFFYIICKKLFCIVNVYLFKCYTKGVV
;
A
#
# COMPACT_ATOMS: atom_id res chain seq x y z
N MET A 1 13.91 -30.19 -4.26
CA MET A 1 13.03 -29.40 -3.36
C MET A 1 11.69 -30.10 -3.36
N CYS A 2 11.13 -30.46 -2.19
CA CYS A 2 9.79 -31.05 -2.18
C CYS A 2 8.80 -29.97 -2.62
N ASN A 3 8.16 -30.18 -3.74
CA ASN A 3 7.06 -29.34 -4.20
C ASN A 3 5.86 -29.60 -3.29
N SER A 4 5.35 -28.54 -2.66
CA SER A 4 4.23 -28.64 -1.73
C SER A 4 3.06 -27.79 -2.22
N ILE A 5 1.89 -28.40 -2.23
CA ILE A 5 0.63 -27.73 -2.48
C ILE A 5 -0.23 -27.85 -1.23
N SER A 6 -0.84 -26.74 -0.84
CA SER A 6 -1.81 -26.75 0.26
C SER A 6 -2.94 -25.76 -0.02
N PHE A 7 -4.07 -26.00 0.62
CA PHE A 7 -5.26 -25.14 0.47
C PHE A 7 -5.64 -24.55 1.81
N THR A 8 -6.01 -23.28 1.83
CA THR A 8 -6.62 -22.64 3.00
C THR A 8 -7.92 -21.98 2.60
N LYS A 9 -8.92 -22.05 3.49
CA LYS A 9 -10.22 -21.46 3.22
C LYS A 9 -10.16 -19.94 3.43
N PHE A 10 -10.46 -19.18 2.39
CA PHE A 10 -10.43 -17.73 2.42
C PHE A 10 -11.76 -17.14 2.93
N ASN A 11 -12.89 -17.58 2.35
CA ASN A 11 -14.25 -17.22 2.74
C ASN A 11 -15.22 -18.37 2.44
N LYS A 12 -16.55 -18.12 2.52
CA LYS A 12 -17.58 -19.17 2.31
C LYS A 12 -17.47 -19.86 0.95
N ASN A 13 -17.02 -19.17 -0.10
CA ASN A 13 -17.06 -19.64 -1.49
C ASN A 13 -15.70 -19.71 -2.15
N HIS A 14 -14.61 -19.28 -1.47
CA HIS A 14 -13.28 -19.21 -2.05
C HIS A 14 -12.23 -19.82 -1.12
N SER A 15 -11.25 -20.45 -1.73
CA SER A 15 -10.07 -21.00 -1.07
C SER A 15 -8.80 -20.44 -1.72
N VAL A 16 -7.72 -20.42 -0.98
CA VAL A 16 -6.39 -20.04 -1.49
C VAL A 16 -5.58 -21.31 -1.67
N LEU A 17 -5.08 -21.50 -2.89
CA LEU A 17 -4.09 -22.51 -3.23
C LEU A 17 -2.71 -21.93 -2.96
N HIS A 18 -1.92 -22.61 -2.17
CA HIS A 18 -0.53 -22.27 -1.87
C HIS A 18 0.40 -23.23 -2.59
N VAL A 19 1.34 -22.69 -3.37
CA VAL A 19 2.32 -23.46 -4.12
C VAL A 19 3.71 -23.10 -3.60
N ASN A 20 4.43 -24.08 -3.10
CA ASN A 20 5.82 -23.93 -2.60
C ASN A 20 6.02 -22.80 -1.57
N ASN A 21 4.99 -22.40 -0.82
CA ASN A 21 4.97 -21.25 0.10
C ASN A 21 5.38 -19.91 -0.53
N ARG A 22 5.39 -19.80 -1.85
CA ARG A 22 5.82 -18.59 -2.59
C ARG A 22 4.72 -17.99 -3.43
N MET A 23 3.83 -18.81 -3.96
CA MET A 23 2.73 -18.35 -4.81
C MET A 23 1.40 -18.72 -4.18
N HIS A 24 0.43 -17.83 -4.29
CA HIS A 24 -0.89 -18.00 -3.70
C HIS A 24 -1.94 -17.63 -4.76
N PHE A 25 -2.84 -18.57 -5.04
CA PHE A 25 -3.90 -18.38 -6.02
C PHE A 25 -5.26 -18.45 -5.33
N LEU A 26 -6.09 -17.44 -5.53
CA LEU A 26 -7.48 -17.51 -5.09
C LEU A 26 -8.29 -18.31 -6.11
N MET A 27 -9.10 -19.23 -5.63
CA MET A 27 -9.98 -20.05 -6.46
C MET A 27 -11.33 -20.27 -5.80
N ASP A 28 -12.35 -20.55 -6.61
CA ASP A 28 -13.64 -20.98 -6.12
C ASP A 28 -13.54 -22.37 -5.48
N ASP A 29 -14.36 -22.65 -4.48
CA ASP A 29 -14.36 -23.95 -3.80
C ASP A 29 -14.68 -25.12 -4.75
N SER A 30 -15.42 -24.88 -5.84
CA SER A 30 -15.66 -25.89 -6.89
C SER A 30 -14.36 -26.28 -7.62
N LYS A 31 -13.53 -25.29 -7.97
CA LYS A 31 -12.21 -25.52 -8.58
C LYS A 31 -11.24 -26.20 -7.61
N ARG A 32 -11.34 -25.86 -6.32
CA ARG A 32 -10.57 -26.52 -5.26
C ARG A 32 -10.90 -27.99 -5.19
N GLN A 33 -12.19 -28.35 -5.09
CA GLN A 33 -12.62 -29.74 -5.02
C GLN A 33 -12.17 -30.54 -6.24
N PHE A 34 -12.26 -29.95 -7.43
CA PHE A 34 -11.75 -30.56 -8.67
C PHE A 34 -10.26 -30.82 -8.58
N LEU A 35 -9.44 -29.85 -8.15
CA LEU A 35 -8.00 -30.00 -8.01
C LEU A 35 -7.62 -31.01 -6.92
N GLU A 36 -8.31 -31.01 -5.78
CA GLU A 36 -8.11 -32.02 -4.73
C GLU A 36 -8.41 -33.44 -5.24
N GLN A 37 -9.43 -33.61 -6.07
CA GLN A 37 -9.76 -34.86 -6.71
C GLN A 37 -8.70 -35.28 -7.73
N GLU A 38 -8.24 -34.40 -8.60
CA GLU A 38 -7.16 -34.66 -9.56
C GLU A 38 -5.84 -35.08 -8.87
N ILE A 39 -5.48 -34.40 -7.77
CA ILE A 39 -4.33 -34.75 -6.95
C ILE A 39 -4.50 -36.15 -6.34
N SER A 40 -5.69 -36.48 -5.85
CA SER A 40 -5.99 -37.82 -5.28
C SER A 40 -5.95 -38.93 -6.34
N LEU A 41 -6.21 -38.61 -7.62
CA LEU A 41 -6.16 -39.52 -8.75
C LEU A 41 -4.74 -39.70 -9.31
N GLY A 42 -3.74 -39.06 -8.71
CA GLY A 42 -2.33 -39.25 -9.05
C GLY A 42 -1.73 -38.20 -9.99
N LEU A 43 -2.38 -37.01 -10.11
CA LEU A 43 -1.75 -35.89 -10.78
C LEU A 43 -0.40 -35.59 -10.11
N LYS A 44 0.67 -35.58 -10.89
CA LYS A 44 1.99 -35.27 -10.35
C LYS A 44 2.03 -33.81 -9.88
N ILE A 45 2.19 -33.63 -8.58
CA ILE A 45 2.27 -32.30 -7.95
C ILE A 45 3.37 -31.45 -8.61
N ASP A 46 4.46 -32.07 -9.04
CA ASP A 46 5.58 -31.38 -9.71
C ASP A 46 5.16 -30.78 -11.04
N ASP A 47 4.38 -31.47 -11.86
CA ASP A 47 3.88 -30.99 -13.14
C ASP A 47 2.89 -29.83 -12.95
N LEU A 48 2.00 -29.96 -11.96
CA LEU A 48 1.06 -28.91 -11.59
C LEU A 48 1.77 -27.66 -11.06
N CYS A 49 2.78 -27.82 -10.20
CA CYS A 49 3.59 -26.72 -9.70
C CYS A 49 4.30 -25.99 -10.83
N HIS A 50 4.91 -26.73 -11.76
CA HIS A 50 5.61 -26.16 -12.92
C HIS A 50 4.65 -25.42 -13.86
N GLU A 51 3.45 -25.96 -14.09
CA GLU A 51 2.43 -25.30 -14.90
C GLU A 51 1.88 -24.05 -14.26
N LEU A 52 1.62 -24.07 -12.93
CA LEU A 52 1.18 -22.91 -12.16
C LEU A 52 2.28 -21.84 -12.08
N GLU A 53 3.55 -22.22 -11.95
CA GLU A 53 4.68 -21.31 -12.02
C GLU A 53 4.79 -20.63 -13.38
N LYS A 54 4.58 -21.38 -14.45
CA LYS A 54 4.56 -20.86 -15.82
C LYS A 54 3.37 -19.93 -16.08
N ARG A 55 2.19 -20.25 -15.54
CA ARG A 55 0.98 -19.41 -15.62
C ARG A 55 1.04 -18.22 -14.69
N GLY A 56 1.66 -18.33 -13.53
CA GLY A 56 1.90 -17.21 -12.59
C GLY A 56 2.80 -16.12 -13.17
N GLY A 57 3.57 -16.42 -14.25
CA GLY A 57 4.24 -15.43 -15.08
C GLY A 57 3.34 -14.70 -16.07
N SER A 58 2.09 -15.14 -16.26
CA SER A 58 1.08 -14.50 -17.12
C SER A 58 0.34 -13.43 -16.32
N LYS A 59 0.29 -12.22 -16.86
CA LYS A 59 -0.18 -10.98 -16.22
C LYS A 59 -1.63 -10.95 -15.70
N ASN A 60 -2.42 -12.01 -15.83
CA ASN A 60 -3.89 -11.92 -15.70
C ASN A 60 -4.56 -12.85 -14.68
N GLU A 61 -3.86 -13.75 -14.00
CA GLU A 61 -4.51 -14.62 -13.01
C GLU A 61 -3.83 -14.57 -11.64
N GLY A 62 -4.44 -13.86 -10.72
CA GLY A 62 -4.59 -14.21 -9.32
C GLY A 62 -3.37 -14.35 -8.42
N THR A 63 -2.17 -13.92 -8.80
CA THR A 63 -1.06 -13.88 -7.83
C THR A 63 -1.18 -12.64 -6.95
N PHE A 64 -1.42 -12.91 -5.67
CA PHE A 64 -1.60 -11.87 -4.66
C PHE A 64 -0.26 -11.26 -4.24
N GLY A 65 -0.21 -9.95 -4.13
CA GLY A 65 0.72 -9.19 -3.32
C GLY A 65 1.80 -8.48 -4.12
N LEU A 66 2.92 -9.10 -4.41
CA LEU A 66 4.16 -8.42 -4.81
C LEU A 66 4.38 -8.23 -6.32
N GLN A 67 3.44 -8.62 -7.18
CA GLN A 67 3.60 -8.55 -8.65
C GLN A 67 3.52 -7.14 -9.25
N ASN A 68 3.11 -6.15 -8.49
CA ASN A 68 2.99 -4.77 -8.98
C ASN A 68 4.24 -3.91 -8.75
N PHE A 69 5.35 -4.52 -8.31
CA PHE A 69 6.61 -3.81 -8.16
C PHE A 69 7.35 -3.73 -9.49
N GLN A 70 7.75 -2.52 -9.88
CA GLN A 70 8.62 -2.27 -11.02
C GLN A 70 10.08 -2.61 -10.70
N LEU A 71 10.47 -2.39 -9.44
CA LEU A 71 11.76 -2.76 -8.87
C LEU A 71 11.49 -3.32 -7.47
N LYS A 72 12.15 -4.42 -7.13
CA LYS A 72 12.09 -5.04 -5.81
C LYS A 72 13.50 -5.44 -5.37
N VAL A 73 13.94 -4.88 -4.23
CA VAL A 73 15.23 -5.21 -3.61
C VAL A 73 14.95 -5.66 -2.18
N GLU A 74 15.30 -6.90 -1.86
CA GLU A 74 15.27 -7.41 -0.50
C GLU A 74 16.51 -6.90 0.26
N ILE A 75 16.29 -6.21 1.38
CA ILE A 75 17.35 -5.65 2.22
C ILE A 75 17.63 -6.58 3.41
N ILE A 76 16.58 -7.11 4.02
CA ILE A 76 16.67 -8.01 5.18
C ILE A 76 16.02 -9.33 4.83
N SER A 77 16.82 -10.41 4.86
CA SER A 77 16.30 -11.73 4.55
C SER A 77 15.28 -12.22 5.60
N GLY A 78 14.33 -13.01 5.15
CA GLY A 78 13.31 -13.57 6.04
C GLY A 78 13.89 -14.33 7.23
N ARG A 79 15.05 -14.98 7.07
CA ARG A 79 15.73 -15.69 8.17
C ARG A 79 16.14 -14.71 9.28
N VAL A 80 16.72 -13.58 8.93
CA VAL A 80 17.13 -12.53 9.88
C VAL A 80 15.87 -11.89 10.49
N MET A 81 14.93 -11.50 9.65
CA MET A 81 13.70 -10.81 10.08
C MET A 81 12.90 -11.65 11.09
N ASN A 82 12.72 -12.94 10.83
CA ASN A 82 12.02 -13.85 11.76
C ASN A 82 12.69 -13.97 13.14
N LYS A 83 14.00 -13.73 13.27
CA LYS A 83 14.70 -13.67 14.56
C LYS A 83 14.54 -12.30 15.20
N THR A 84 14.71 -11.23 14.43
CA THR A 84 14.63 -9.83 14.91
C THR A 84 13.27 -9.48 15.51
N VAL A 85 12.17 -9.97 14.91
CA VAL A 85 10.81 -9.66 15.38
C VAL A 85 10.33 -10.54 16.54
N LEU A 86 11.10 -11.57 16.92
CA LEU A 86 10.71 -12.48 17.98
C LEU A 86 10.39 -11.80 19.33
N PRO A 87 11.20 -10.81 19.80
CA PRO A 87 10.92 -10.13 21.06
C PRO A 87 9.68 -9.23 21.00
N PHE A 88 9.25 -8.79 19.82
CA PHE A 88 8.11 -7.89 19.68
C PHE A 88 6.75 -8.60 19.56
N ARG A 89 6.75 -9.93 19.37
CA ARG A 89 5.51 -10.70 19.17
C ARG A 89 4.49 -10.55 20.29
N PHE A 90 4.95 -10.38 21.57
CA PHE A 90 4.06 -10.28 22.73
C PHE A 90 3.18 -9.02 22.69
N LEU A 91 3.62 -7.97 21.97
CA LEU A 91 2.87 -6.72 21.78
C LEU A 91 1.55 -6.93 21.06
N PHE A 92 1.38 -8.07 20.37
CA PHE A 92 0.14 -8.46 19.69
C PHE A 92 -0.81 -9.30 20.56
N ASN A 93 -0.49 -9.51 21.84
CA ASN A 93 -1.49 -9.98 22.80
C ASN A 93 -2.63 -8.96 22.87
N LYS A 94 -3.88 -9.42 22.79
CA LYS A 94 -5.06 -8.54 22.67
C LYS A 94 -5.14 -7.48 23.77
N ILE A 95 -4.86 -7.89 25.02
CA ILE A 95 -4.91 -6.97 26.18
C ILE A 95 -3.78 -5.95 26.09
N ILE A 96 -2.55 -6.42 25.85
CA ILE A 96 -1.35 -5.55 25.74
C ILE A 96 -1.52 -4.57 24.59
N MET A 97 -1.94 -5.05 23.42
CA MET A 97 -2.17 -4.22 22.23
C MET A 97 -3.21 -3.13 22.51
N SER A 98 -4.35 -3.49 23.15
CA SER A 98 -5.40 -2.52 23.48
C SER A 98 -4.92 -1.45 24.47
N LEU A 99 -4.16 -1.84 25.50
CA LEU A 99 -3.59 -0.91 26.48
C LEU A 99 -2.58 0.04 25.81
N ILE A 100 -1.70 -0.48 24.96
CA ILE A 100 -0.71 0.34 24.26
C ILE A 100 -1.39 1.29 23.28
N ILE A 101 -2.41 0.85 22.54
CA ILE A 101 -3.17 1.72 21.62
C ILE A 101 -3.84 2.86 22.43
N ALA A 102 -4.48 2.55 23.55
CA ALA A 102 -5.11 3.57 24.39
C ALA A 102 -4.09 4.58 24.93
N LEU A 103 -2.94 4.09 25.42
CA LEU A 103 -1.86 4.92 25.92
C LEU A 103 -1.26 5.83 24.83
N THR A 104 -0.89 5.25 23.68
CA THR A 104 -0.27 6.00 22.58
C THR A 104 -1.25 7.02 21.99
N PHE A 105 -2.52 6.65 21.87
CA PHE A 105 -3.56 7.59 21.44
C PHE A 105 -3.72 8.74 22.43
N GLY A 106 -3.72 8.47 23.75
CA GLY A 106 -3.76 9.50 24.79
C GLY A 106 -2.57 10.46 24.73
N ILE A 107 -1.35 9.93 24.55
CA ILE A 107 -0.13 10.74 24.40
C ILE A 107 -0.21 11.62 23.15
N CYS A 108 -0.59 11.05 22.00
CA CYS A 108 -0.73 11.81 20.75
C CYS A 108 -1.82 12.90 20.89
N ALA A 109 -2.98 12.56 21.46
CA ALA A 109 -4.07 13.52 21.66
C ALA A 109 -3.68 14.67 22.61
N TYR A 110 -2.91 14.37 23.66
CA TYR A 110 -2.39 15.40 24.57
C TYR A 110 -1.32 16.24 23.86
N GLY A 111 -0.38 15.61 23.13
CA GLY A 111 0.64 16.30 22.35
C GLY A 111 0.05 17.26 21.33
N MET A 112 -1.01 16.87 20.62
CA MET A 112 -1.70 17.71 19.65
C MET A 112 -2.46 18.91 20.25
N ARG A 113 -2.71 18.92 21.55
CA ARG A 113 -3.36 20.05 22.27
C ARG A 113 -2.40 21.11 22.75
N GLN A 114 -1.09 20.83 22.70
CA GLN A 114 -0.12 21.84 23.10
C GLN A 114 -0.15 22.96 22.05
N ASP A 115 -0.36 24.20 22.50
CA ASP A 115 -0.29 25.40 21.67
C ASP A 115 1.18 25.64 21.29
N TYR A 116 1.62 25.02 20.23
CA TYR A 116 2.83 25.39 19.54
C TYR A 116 2.42 25.95 18.19
N ASP A 117 3.00 27.06 17.83
CA ASP A 117 2.88 27.60 16.49
C ASP A 117 3.33 26.51 15.51
N LEU A 118 2.36 25.79 14.93
CA LEU A 118 2.57 24.93 13.76
C LEU A 118 3.20 25.71 12.60
N TYR A 119 3.22 27.02 12.75
CA TYR A 119 3.79 28.00 11.86
C TYR A 119 5.18 28.46 12.35
N ILE A 120 6.24 27.79 11.91
CA ILE A 120 7.25 28.47 11.10
C ILE A 120 8.58 28.83 11.74
N ASN A 121 8.81 28.97 12.99
CA ASN A 121 10.13 29.47 13.39
C ASN A 121 11.18 28.40 13.72
N ASP A 122 10.76 27.22 14.16
CA ASP A 122 11.69 26.10 14.37
C ASP A 122 11.51 25.05 13.26
N LYS A 123 12.03 25.36 12.08
CA LYS A 123 12.03 24.45 10.94
C LYS A 123 12.81 23.20 11.32
N VAL A 124 12.10 22.08 11.39
CA VAL A 124 12.77 20.77 11.44
C VAL A 124 13.66 20.66 10.21
N PRO A 125 14.98 20.49 10.36
CA PRO A 125 15.85 20.30 9.21
C PRO A 125 15.34 19.14 8.37
N LEU A 126 15.20 19.34 7.06
CA LEU A 126 14.67 18.35 6.13
C LEU A 126 15.41 17.01 6.25
N LEU A 127 16.72 17.05 6.44
CA LEU A 127 17.54 15.86 6.63
C LEU A 127 17.09 15.08 7.88
N VAL A 128 16.86 15.76 9.01
CA VAL A 128 16.41 15.13 10.26
C VAL A 128 15.01 14.53 10.07
N ALA A 129 14.08 15.29 9.49
CA ALA A 129 12.75 14.80 9.19
C ALA A 129 12.78 13.56 8.28
N SER A 130 13.65 13.57 7.26
CA SER A 130 13.80 12.44 6.34
C SER A 130 14.34 11.19 7.03
N ILE A 131 15.35 11.33 7.87
CA ILE A 131 15.92 10.20 8.64
C ILE A 131 14.87 9.63 9.59
N VAL A 132 14.19 10.49 10.34
CA VAL A 132 13.12 10.08 11.27
C VAL A 132 12.00 9.34 10.53
N PHE A 133 11.61 9.83 9.35
CA PHE A 133 10.60 9.19 8.51
C PHE A 133 11.06 7.83 7.98
N ILE A 134 12.30 7.69 7.52
CA ILE A 134 12.85 6.39 7.06
C ILE A 134 12.86 5.37 8.21
N VAL A 135 13.30 5.78 9.40
CA VAL A 135 13.27 4.92 10.59
C VAL A 135 11.85 4.50 10.93
N MET A 136 10.88 5.41 10.85
CA MET A 136 9.47 5.10 11.03
C MET A 136 8.98 4.05 10.01
N CYS A 137 9.36 4.15 8.75
CA CYS A 137 9.00 3.15 7.74
C CYS A 137 9.57 1.76 8.08
N ILE A 138 10.80 1.70 8.60
CA ILE A 138 11.39 0.42 9.08
C ILE A 138 10.57 -0.15 10.24
N PHE A 139 10.21 0.68 11.23
CA PHE A 139 9.36 0.26 12.35
C PHE A 139 8.00 -0.24 11.89
N HIS A 140 7.42 0.39 10.89
CA HIS A 140 6.17 -0.02 10.26
C HIS A 140 6.27 -1.46 9.72
N GLU A 141 7.31 -1.78 8.94
CA GLU A 141 7.51 -3.14 8.40
C GLU A 141 7.80 -4.18 9.50
N ILE A 142 8.49 -3.76 10.57
CA ILE A 142 8.69 -4.59 11.78
C ILE A 142 7.35 -4.91 12.42
N GLY A 143 6.39 -3.99 12.42
CA GLY A 143 5.05 -4.18 12.94
C GLY A 143 4.30 -5.32 12.23
N HIS A 144 4.20 -5.28 10.90
CA HIS A 144 3.59 -6.35 10.10
C HIS A 144 4.27 -7.70 10.36
N SER A 145 5.59 -7.70 10.35
CA SER A 145 6.40 -8.90 10.56
C SER A 145 6.22 -9.49 11.96
N SER A 146 6.10 -8.64 12.97
CA SER A 146 5.87 -9.06 14.36
C SER A 146 4.50 -9.68 14.57
N ALA A 147 3.46 -9.12 13.90
CA ALA A 147 2.12 -9.68 13.88
C ALA A 147 2.10 -11.07 13.24
N CYS A 148 2.77 -11.25 12.09
CA CYS A 148 2.93 -12.56 11.47
C CYS A 148 3.58 -13.55 12.43
N LYS A 149 4.64 -13.12 13.13
CA LYS A 149 5.35 -13.98 14.10
C LYS A 149 4.49 -14.37 15.29
N TYR A 150 3.62 -13.47 15.76
CA TYR A 150 2.64 -13.78 16.81
C TYR A 150 1.71 -14.91 16.39
N TYR A 151 1.24 -14.90 15.15
CA TYR A 151 0.39 -15.96 14.59
C TYR A 151 1.18 -17.15 14.01
N LYS A 152 2.47 -17.26 14.28
CA LYS A 152 3.37 -18.36 13.85
C LYS A 152 3.50 -18.49 12.33
N VAL A 153 3.29 -17.41 11.59
CA VAL A 153 3.47 -17.37 10.15
C VAL A 153 4.86 -16.79 9.84
N PRO A 154 5.63 -17.39 8.93
CA PRO A 154 6.93 -16.87 8.55
C PRO A 154 6.82 -15.60 7.73
N VAL A 155 7.80 -14.72 7.88
CA VAL A 155 8.03 -13.55 7.02
C VAL A 155 9.13 -13.93 6.02
N ASN A 156 8.92 -13.65 4.74
CA ASN A 156 9.88 -14.03 3.70
C ASN A 156 11.02 -13.03 3.55
N GLY A 157 10.84 -11.77 3.98
CA GLY A 157 11.86 -10.73 3.98
C GLY A 157 11.25 -9.34 4.05
N VAL A 158 12.13 -8.35 4.22
CA VAL A 158 11.78 -6.92 4.19
C VAL A 158 12.68 -6.22 3.19
N GLY A 159 12.14 -5.32 2.41
CA GLY A 159 12.88 -4.67 1.37
C GLY A 159 12.32 -3.32 0.96
N PHE A 160 12.93 -2.79 -0.08
CA PHE A 160 12.55 -1.57 -0.74
C PHE A 160 12.16 -1.87 -2.18
N GLY A 161 11.17 -1.16 -2.68
CA GLY A 161 10.74 -1.32 -4.05
C GLY A 161 10.09 -0.08 -4.61
N VAL A 162 9.77 -0.13 -5.90
CA VAL A 162 9.01 0.89 -6.59
C VAL A 162 7.68 0.29 -7.02
N ALA A 163 6.59 0.77 -6.45
CA ALA A 163 5.24 0.35 -6.78
C ALA A 163 4.43 1.54 -7.32
N ALA A 164 3.91 1.42 -8.54
CA ALA A 164 3.18 2.50 -9.21
C ALA A 164 3.97 3.84 -9.22
N TYR A 165 5.27 3.77 -9.51
CA TYR A 165 6.23 4.89 -9.56
C TYR A 165 6.49 5.57 -8.21
N ARG A 166 6.09 4.95 -7.09
CA ARG A 166 6.37 5.45 -5.74
C ARG A 166 7.39 4.53 -5.06
N PRO A 167 8.41 5.10 -4.40
CA PRO A 167 9.27 4.32 -3.53
C PRO A 167 8.45 3.84 -2.33
N VAL A 168 8.56 2.56 -2.02
CA VAL A 168 7.86 1.92 -0.89
C VAL A 168 8.79 0.94 -0.19
N MET A 169 8.72 0.90 1.12
CA MET A 169 9.21 -0.24 1.88
C MET A 169 8.13 -1.32 1.91
N PHE A 170 8.52 -2.56 2.02
CA PHE A 170 7.57 -3.66 2.13
C PHE A 170 8.12 -4.77 3.02
N ALA A 171 7.25 -5.38 3.80
CA ALA A 171 7.48 -6.70 4.38
C ALA A 171 6.76 -7.75 3.53
N ASP A 172 7.47 -8.81 3.18
CA ASP A 172 6.85 -9.95 2.50
C ASP A 172 6.11 -10.83 3.51
N VAL A 173 4.89 -10.43 3.79
CA VAL A 173 3.96 -11.12 4.70
C VAL A 173 2.95 -11.99 3.94
N THR A 174 3.31 -12.48 2.76
CA THR A 174 2.42 -13.34 1.95
C THR A 174 1.93 -14.56 2.70
N GLY A 175 2.69 -15.05 3.69
CA GLY A 175 2.24 -16.08 4.62
C GLY A 175 0.98 -15.72 5.41
N ALA A 176 0.62 -14.44 5.54
CA ALA A 176 -0.62 -14.04 6.20
C ALA A 176 -1.90 -14.59 5.52
N TRP A 177 -1.81 -14.99 4.25
CA TRP A 177 -2.91 -15.64 3.54
C TRP A 177 -3.31 -17.01 4.13
N TYR A 178 -2.47 -17.64 4.94
CA TYR A 178 -2.83 -18.83 5.73
C TYR A 178 -3.72 -18.50 6.94
N LEU A 179 -3.84 -17.21 7.30
CA LEU A 179 -4.55 -16.76 8.49
C LEU A 179 -6.05 -16.54 8.22
N ARG A 180 -6.86 -16.66 9.29
CA ARG A 180 -8.26 -16.26 9.25
C ARG A 180 -8.38 -14.75 9.10
N LEU A 181 -9.51 -14.26 8.57
CA LEU A 181 -9.76 -12.85 8.33
C LEU A 181 -9.35 -11.95 9.51
N ASN A 182 -9.83 -12.24 10.72
CA ASN A 182 -9.52 -11.42 11.90
C ASN A 182 -8.02 -11.36 12.22
N GLN A 183 -7.29 -12.44 11.95
CA GLN A 183 -5.84 -12.48 12.15
C GLN A 183 -5.10 -11.69 11.06
N ARG A 184 -5.56 -11.76 9.80
CA ARG A 184 -5.02 -10.94 8.71
C ARG A 184 -5.24 -9.46 8.96
N LEU A 185 -6.42 -9.06 9.46
CA LEU A 185 -6.66 -7.67 9.84
C LEU A 185 -5.67 -7.18 10.89
N VAL A 186 -5.32 -8.00 11.88
CA VAL A 186 -4.28 -7.65 12.87
C VAL A 186 -2.91 -7.52 12.21
N VAL A 187 -2.56 -8.37 11.24
CA VAL A 187 -1.32 -8.24 10.46
C VAL A 187 -1.31 -6.93 9.68
N ASN A 188 -2.42 -6.59 8.99
CA ASN A 188 -2.53 -5.36 8.21
C ASN A 188 -2.46 -4.10 9.09
N VAL A 189 -3.03 -4.13 10.30
CA VAL A 189 -2.94 -3.02 11.27
C VAL A 189 -1.57 -2.98 11.94
N GLY A 190 -0.79 -4.07 11.91
CA GLY A 190 0.47 -4.21 12.63
C GLY A 190 1.49 -3.11 12.33
N GLY A 191 1.61 -2.70 11.06
CA GLY A 191 2.46 -1.60 10.65
C GLY A 191 2.04 -0.27 11.27
N VAL A 192 0.77 0.08 11.13
CA VAL A 192 0.20 1.32 11.68
C VAL A 192 0.29 1.36 13.21
N TYR A 193 0.11 0.22 13.88
CA TYR A 193 0.26 0.09 15.33
C TYR A 193 1.69 0.43 15.79
N PHE A 194 2.72 -0.09 15.13
CA PHE A 194 4.12 0.23 15.43
C PHE A 194 4.46 1.68 15.08
N GLN A 195 3.91 2.19 14.00
CA GLN A 195 4.05 3.58 13.60
C GLN A 195 3.44 4.53 14.65
N LEU A 196 2.29 4.17 15.23
CA LEU A 196 1.65 4.94 16.32
C LEU A 196 2.51 4.92 17.59
N ILE A 197 3.09 3.77 17.96
CA ILE A 197 4.04 3.69 19.08
C ILE A 197 5.24 4.61 18.84
N TYR A 198 5.84 4.54 17.64
CA TYR A 198 6.96 5.39 17.27
C TYR A 198 6.62 6.88 17.35
N THR A 199 5.48 7.28 16.82
CA THR A 199 4.96 8.65 16.86
C THR A 199 4.77 9.14 18.30
N SER A 200 4.21 8.30 19.17
CA SER A 200 3.96 8.66 20.57
C SER A 200 5.25 8.91 21.35
N VAL A 201 6.37 8.30 20.99
CA VAL A 201 7.69 8.57 21.60
C VAL A 201 8.12 10.01 21.33
N PHE A 202 7.92 10.53 20.11
CA PHE A 202 8.26 11.93 19.79
C PHE A 202 7.39 12.93 20.55
N PHE A 203 6.08 12.67 20.65
CA PHE A 203 5.21 13.52 21.45
C PHE A 203 5.58 13.48 22.93
N LEU A 204 5.81 12.27 23.49
CA LEU A 204 6.20 12.13 24.88
C LEU A 204 7.53 12.85 25.18
N TRP A 205 8.50 12.71 24.28
CA TRP A 205 9.78 13.42 24.40
C TRP A 205 9.60 14.94 24.30
N GLY A 206 8.76 15.41 23.36
CA GLY A 206 8.38 16.81 23.26
C GLY A 206 7.72 17.34 24.54
N ILE A 207 6.79 16.57 25.13
CA ILE A 207 6.11 16.91 26.39
C ILE A 207 7.13 17.04 27.54
N LEU A 208 8.08 16.09 27.64
CA LEU A 208 9.07 16.08 28.73
C LEU A 208 10.11 17.19 28.59
N THR A 209 10.49 17.54 27.36
CA THR A 209 11.55 18.54 27.08
C THR A 209 11.02 19.91 26.70
N GLN A 210 9.70 20.04 26.51
CA GLN A 210 9.04 21.25 26.00
C GLN A 210 9.65 21.76 24.67
N ASN A 211 10.10 20.83 23.82
CA ASN A 211 10.80 21.15 22.59
C ASN A 211 9.82 21.19 21.40
N PRO A 212 9.60 22.38 20.77
CA PRO A 212 8.67 22.55 19.66
C PRO A 212 9.01 21.69 18.43
N CYS A 213 10.31 21.45 18.17
CA CYS A 213 10.76 20.65 17.05
C CYS A 213 10.27 19.19 17.16
N LEU A 214 10.24 18.63 18.37
CA LEU A 214 9.74 17.28 18.62
C LEU A 214 8.22 17.16 18.45
N TYR A 215 7.47 18.19 18.84
CA TYR A 215 6.02 18.25 18.57
C TYR A 215 5.74 18.32 17.06
N ASN A 216 6.49 19.14 16.32
CA ASN A 216 6.36 19.25 14.87
C ASN A 216 6.66 17.91 14.18
N LEU A 217 7.72 17.22 14.60
CA LEU A 217 8.02 15.87 14.14
C LEU A 217 6.89 14.89 14.48
N GLY A 218 6.42 14.88 15.72
CA GLY A 218 5.30 14.05 16.16
C GLY A 218 4.04 14.27 15.30
N SER A 219 3.74 15.53 14.97
CA SER A 219 2.58 15.90 14.14
C SER A 219 2.74 15.41 12.69
N LEU A 220 3.92 15.54 12.09
CA LEU A 220 4.23 14.99 10.76
C LEU A 220 4.10 13.47 10.73
N LEU A 221 4.61 12.79 11.77
CA LEU A 221 4.51 11.34 11.89
C LEU A 221 3.04 10.90 12.09
N LEU A 222 2.26 11.63 12.91
CA LEU A 222 0.85 11.34 13.11
C LEU A 222 0.03 11.53 11.84
N PHE A 223 0.33 12.55 11.04
CA PHE A 223 -0.27 12.70 9.72
C PHE A 223 0.01 11.49 8.84
N SER A 224 1.23 10.95 8.86
CA SER A 224 1.58 9.73 8.14
C SER A 224 0.80 8.50 8.65
N VAL A 225 0.58 8.38 9.98
CA VAL A 225 -0.28 7.32 10.57
C VAL A 225 -1.70 7.42 10.00
N CYS A 226 -2.29 8.62 9.98
CA CYS A 226 -3.63 8.84 9.44
C CYS A 226 -3.68 8.52 7.93
N TYR A 227 -2.63 8.88 7.19
CA TYR A 227 -2.52 8.59 5.77
C TYR A 227 -2.58 7.10 5.46
N GLN A 228 -2.01 6.24 6.31
CA GLN A 228 -2.03 4.79 6.11
C GLN A 228 -3.45 4.19 6.17
N PHE A 229 -4.40 4.85 6.84
CA PHE A 229 -5.79 4.39 6.88
C PHE A 229 -6.61 4.78 5.64
N ILE A 230 -6.08 5.62 4.75
CA ILE A 230 -6.83 6.04 3.55
C ILE A 230 -6.90 4.87 2.55
N PRO A 231 -8.09 4.30 2.28
CA PRO A 231 -8.22 3.09 1.46
C PRO A 231 -8.12 3.33 -0.04
N PHE A 232 -7.92 4.59 -0.47
CA PHE A 232 -7.87 4.97 -1.89
C PHE A 232 -6.47 4.88 -2.50
N PHE A 233 -5.46 4.83 -1.64
CA PHE A 233 -4.08 4.64 -2.05
C PHE A 233 -3.62 3.27 -1.57
N ARG A 234 -3.10 2.38 -2.25
CA ARG A 234 -2.66 1.04 -1.85
C ARG A 234 -1.77 1.03 -0.59
N THR A 235 -2.29 1.62 0.49
CA THR A 235 -1.78 1.66 1.86
C THR A 235 -2.40 0.52 2.67
N ASP A 236 -2.11 0.42 3.95
CA ASP A 236 -2.71 -0.61 4.82
C ASP A 236 -4.23 -0.52 4.88
N GLY A 237 -4.78 0.71 4.86
CA GLY A 237 -6.22 0.93 4.80
C GLY A 237 -6.90 0.27 3.60
N TYR A 238 -6.22 0.21 2.47
CA TYR A 238 -6.70 -0.52 1.30
C TYR A 238 -6.76 -2.04 1.57
N TRP A 239 -5.72 -2.60 2.16
CA TRP A 239 -5.67 -4.04 2.44
C TRP A 239 -6.67 -4.43 3.53
N ILE A 240 -6.85 -3.59 4.55
CA ILE A 240 -7.89 -3.75 5.59
C ILE A 240 -9.27 -3.76 4.94
N LEU A 241 -9.56 -2.80 4.05
CA LEU A 241 -10.85 -2.73 3.36
C LEU A 241 -11.07 -3.92 2.42
N ALA A 242 -10.06 -4.32 1.65
CA ALA A 242 -10.12 -5.45 0.74
C ALA A 242 -10.42 -6.77 1.50
N ASP A 243 -9.73 -6.98 2.62
CA ASP A 243 -9.99 -8.11 3.50
C ASP A 243 -11.39 -8.06 4.14
N PHE A 244 -11.82 -6.90 4.62
CA PHE A 244 -13.15 -6.71 5.22
C PHE A 244 -14.28 -6.98 4.22
N LEU A 245 -14.11 -6.54 2.98
CA LEU A 245 -15.07 -6.77 1.90
C LEU A 245 -14.97 -8.20 1.34
N ASN A 246 -13.97 -8.99 1.74
CA ASN A 246 -13.64 -10.29 1.16
C ASN A 246 -13.43 -10.22 -0.38
N GLU A 247 -12.80 -9.13 -0.83
CA GLU A 247 -12.56 -8.87 -2.24
C GLU A 247 -11.04 -8.67 -2.47
N PRO A 248 -10.29 -9.75 -2.60
CA PRO A 248 -8.89 -9.66 -2.94
C PRO A 248 -8.73 -8.97 -4.31
N ASN A 249 -7.68 -8.17 -4.49
CA ASN A 249 -7.49 -7.32 -5.67
C ASN A 249 -8.66 -6.36 -5.95
N LEU A 250 -9.25 -5.81 -4.90
CA LEU A 250 -10.41 -4.92 -4.93
C LEU A 250 -10.30 -3.86 -6.05
N TYR A 251 -9.15 -3.20 -6.19
CA TYR A 251 -8.94 -2.17 -7.21
C TYR A 251 -9.00 -2.73 -8.65
N ASN A 252 -8.24 -3.79 -8.94
CA ASN A 252 -8.22 -4.35 -10.30
C ASN A 252 -9.59 -4.91 -10.69
N LYS A 253 -10.23 -5.64 -9.77
CA LYS A 253 -11.59 -6.15 -9.96
C LYS A 253 -12.60 -5.02 -10.19
N SER A 254 -12.46 -3.91 -9.49
CA SER A 254 -13.30 -2.73 -9.66
C SER A 254 -13.11 -2.08 -11.04
N CYS A 255 -11.88 -1.97 -11.52
CA CYS A 255 -11.57 -1.46 -12.86
C CYS A 255 -12.14 -2.36 -13.97
N ASP A 256 -11.99 -3.67 -13.83
CA ASP A 256 -12.51 -4.63 -14.83
C ASP A 256 -14.04 -4.61 -14.89
N MET A 257 -14.71 -4.51 -13.73
CA MET A 257 -16.17 -4.38 -13.69
C MET A 257 -16.68 -3.09 -14.35
N VAL A 258 -15.95 -1.99 -14.23
CA VAL A 258 -16.33 -0.75 -14.94
C VAL A 258 -16.21 -0.96 -16.45
N LYS A 259 -15.15 -1.62 -16.92
CA LYS A 259 -15.00 -1.97 -18.34
C LYS A 259 -16.16 -2.85 -18.81
N ASP A 260 -16.44 -3.93 -18.10
CA ASP A 260 -17.52 -4.87 -18.43
C ASP A 260 -18.90 -4.20 -18.44
N LYS A 261 -19.17 -3.29 -17.49
CA LYS A 261 -20.44 -2.55 -17.46
C LYS A 261 -20.58 -1.56 -18.61
N ILE A 262 -19.47 -0.94 -19.04
CA ILE A 262 -19.45 -0.03 -20.18
C ILE A 262 -19.73 -0.81 -21.49
N PHE A 263 -19.23 -2.03 -21.58
CA PHE A 263 -19.33 -2.87 -22.80
C PHE A 263 -20.48 -3.89 -22.76
N CYS A 264 -20.87 -4.39 -21.57
CA CYS A 264 -21.92 -5.41 -21.40
C CYS A 264 -22.98 -4.98 -20.39
N LYS A 265 -24.23 -4.87 -20.80
CA LYS A 265 -25.39 -4.53 -19.92
C LYS A 265 -25.77 -5.68 -18.97
N LYS A 266 -24.83 -6.21 -18.17
CA LYS A 266 -25.06 -7.32 -17.26
C LYS A 266 -25.68 -6.84 -15.93
N LYS A 267 -26.60 -7.63 -15.37
CA LYS A 267 -27.11 -7.39 -14.00
C LYS A 267 -26.00 -7.68 -12.98
N LEU A 268 -25.77 -6.75 -12.07
CA LEU A 268 -24.69 -6.78 -11.08
C LEU A 268 -25.14 -7.49 -9.80
N GLY A 269 -24.33 -8.43 -9.32
CA GLY A 269 -24.46 -9.03 -7.99
C GLY A 269 -24.06 -8.06 -6.86
N SER A 270 -24.29 -8.46 -5.60
CA SER A 270 -23.95 -7.62 -4.43
C SER A 270 -22.45 -7.33 -4.30
N SER A 271 -21.58 -8.31 -4.58
CA SER A 271 -20.11 -8.12 -4.59
C SER A 271 -19.72 -7.11 -5.65
N GLU A 272 -20.26 -7.23 -6.85
CA GLU A 272 -20.01 -6.36 -7.98
C GLU A 272 -20.43 -4.91 -7.71
N LYS A 273 -21.57 -4.71 -7.02
CA LYS A 273 -22.00 -3.37 -6.59
C LYS A 273 -21.01 -2.72 -5.61
N ARG A 274 -20.45 -3.50 -4.65
CA ARG A 274 -19.44 -2.99 -3.70
C ARG A 274 -18.15 -2.56 -4.41
N CYS A 275 -17.65 -3.40 -5.32
CA CYS A 275 -16.48 -3.06 -6.13
C CYS A 275 -16.71 -1.81 -6.97
N LEU A 276 -17.89 -1.68 -7.57
CA LEU A 276 -18.24 -0.50 -8.37
C LEU A 276 -18.34 0.77 -7.50
N ALA A 277 -18.97 0.66 -6.31
CA ALA A 277 -19.04 1.76 -5.35
C ALA A 277 -17.64 2.20 -4.91
N TYR A 278 -16.76 1.25 -4.58
CA TYR A 278 -15.36 1.53 -4.25
C TYR A 278 -14.66 2.29 -5.38
N PHE A 279 -14.82 1.86 -6.64
CA PHE A 279 -14.23 2.55 -7.79
C PHE A 279 -14.68 4.01 -7.87
N PHE A 280 -16.00 4.26 -7.83
CA PHE A 280 -16.51 5.63 -7.96
C PHE A 280 -16.11 6.52 -6.79
N ILE A 281 -16.09 6.00 -5.55
CA ILE A 281 -15.64 6.74 -4.38
C ILE A 281 -14.15 7.09 -4.52
N THR A 282 -13.32 6.12 -4.94
CA THR A 282 -11.86 6.34 -5.10
C THR A 282 -11.58 7.33 -6.22
N GLU A 283 -12.19 7.17 -7.39
CA GLU A 283 -11.97 8.09 -8.51
C GLU A 283 -12.56 9.47 -8.21
N GLY A 284 -13.73 9.54 -7.56
CA GLY A 284 -14.32 10.79 -7.09
C GLY A 284 -13.41 11.52 -6.11
N PHE A 285 -12.85 10.83 -5.12
CA PHE A 285 -11.88 11.41 -4.20
C PHE A 285 -10.65 11.97 -4.94
N VAL A 286 -10.08 11.21 -5.87
CA VAL A 286 -8.94 11.68 -6.68
C VAL A 286 -9.31 12.91 -7.51
N VAL A 287 -10.47 12.90 -8.17
CA VAL A 287 -10.93 14.05 -8.99
C VAL A 287 -11.14 15.29 -8.12
N VAL A 288 -11.81 15.15 -6.97
CA VAL A 288 -12.03 16.29 -6.04
C VAL A 288 -10.69 16.83 -5.54
N THR A 289 -9.77 15.95 -5.14
CA THR A 289 -8.43 16.37 -4.68
C THR A 289 -7.67 17.10 -5.79
N LEU A 290 -7.73 16.62 -7.03
CA LEU A 290 -7.10 17.28 -8.18
C LEU A 290 -7.73 18.65 -8.46
N ILE A 291 -9.06 18.77 -8.40
CA ILE A 291 -9.76 20.04 -8.59
C ILE A 291 -9.35 21.04 -7.51
N LEU A 292 -9.39 20.64 -6.23
CA LEU A 292 -8.98 21.51 -5.13
C LEU A 292 -7.52 21.95 -5.28
N TYR A 293 -6.63 21.02 -5.66
CA TYR A 293 -5.23 21.35 -5.93
C TYR A 293 -5.07 22.34 -7.09
N MET A 294 -5.79 22.14 -8.19
CA MET A 294 -5.77 23.07 -9.34
C MET A 294 -6.22 24.48 -8.93
N PHE A 295 -7.29 24.59 -8.14
CA PHE A 295 -7.74 25.90 -7.65
C PHE A 295 -6.70 26.55 -6.73
N SER A 296 -6.13 25.80 -5.80
CA SER A 296 -5.13 26.30 -4.85
C SER A 296 -3.80 26.71 -5.50
N ASN A 297 -3.45 26.10 -6.64
CA ASN A 297 -2.17 26.33 -7.33
C ASN A 297 -2.35 26.84 -8.77
N PHE A 298 -3.45 27.53 -9.05
CA PHE A 298 -3.81 27.92 -10.41
C PHE A 298 -2.73 28.80 -11.09
N THR A 299 -2.19 29.78 -10.38
CA THR A 299 -1.13 30.67 -10.89
C THR A 299 0.16 29.90 -11.21
N PHE A 300 0.52 28.92 -10.36
CA PHE A 300 1.65 28.05 -10.60
C PHE A 300 1.45 27.17 -11.84
N LEU A 301 0.26 26.59 -12.01
CA LEU A 301 -0.05 25.76 -13.19
C LEU A 301 0.04 26.56 -14.49
N LEU A 302 -0.37 27.81 -14.49
CA LEU A 302 -0.23 28.70 -15.66
C LEU A 302 1.25 29.03 -15.98
N SER A 303 2.10 29.12 -14.96
CA SER A 303 3.53 29.40 -15.12
C SER A 303 4.38 28.15 -15.41
N MET A 304 3.82 26.93 -15.30
CA MET A 304 4.54 25.68 -15.50
C MET A 304 5.28 25.58 -16.84
N PRO A 305 4.71 25.97 -18.01
CA PRO A 305 5.44 25.90 -19.27
C PRO A 305 6.69 26.78 -19.26
N HIS A 306 6.63 27.94 -18.61
CA HIS A 306 7.76 28.85 -18.47
C HIS A 306 8.85 28.28 -17.55
N TYR A 307 8.45 27.70 -16.39
CA TYR A 307 9.37 27.00 -15.50
C TYR A 307 10.05 25.80 -16.19
N ALA A 308 9.31 25.03 -16.99
CA ALA A 308 9.88 23.92 -17.73
C ALA A 308 10.92 24.37 -18.76
N MET A 309 10.66 25.46 -19.48
CA MET A 309 11.63 26.02 -20.44
C MET A 309 12.88 26.57 -19.74
N ASP A 310 12.71 27.31 -18.65
CA ASP A 310 13.80 27.84 -17.84
C ASP A 310 14.67 26.71 -17.26
N PHE A 311 14.04 25.65 -16.76
CA PHE A 311 14.73 24.44 -16.28
C PHE A 311 15.57 23.78 -17.38
N VAL A 312 15.00 23.59 -18.57
CA VAL A 312 15.72 23.00 -19.72
C VAL A 312 16.88 23.88 -20.15
N GLN A 313 16.69 25.21 -20.15
CA GLN A 313 17.74 26.15 -20.51
C GLN A 313 18.92 26.09 -19.51
N LYS A 314 18.64 26.15 -18.22
CA LYS A 314 19.67 26.04 -17.16
C LYS A 314 20.41 24.72 -17.20
N MET A 315 19.72 23.61 -17.50
CA MET A 315 20.36 22.31 -17.70
C MET A 315 21.31 22.32 -18.91
N LYS A 316 20.94 22.99 -20.01
CA LYS A 316 21.81 23.15 -21.18
C LYS A 316 23.04 24.00 -20.85
N ASP A 317 22.88 25.01 -20.00
CA ASP A 317 23.95 25.91 -19.57
C ASP A 317 24.87 25.29 -18.49
N GLY A 318 24.59 24.04 -18.05
CA GLY A 318 25.38 23.31 -17.07
C GLY A 318 25.20 23.82 -15.63
N ASP A 319 24.15 24.57 -15.35
CA ASP A 319 23.83 25.07 -14.00
C ASP A 319 23.06 24.02 -13.20
N PHE A 320 23.80 23.18 -12.46
CA PHE A 320 23.22 22.15 -11.59
C PHE A 320 22.71 22.69 -10.24
N ASN A 321 22.93 23.97 -9.92
CA ASN A 321 22.42 24.58 -8.67
C ASN A 321 20.90 24.58 -8.61
N ILE A 322 20.23 24.41 -9.74
CA ILE A 322 18.77 24.30 -9.82
C ILE A 322 18.24 23.14 -8.95
N PHE A 323 18.98 22.02 -8.85
CA PHE A 323 18.59 20.88 -7.99
C PHE A 323 18.74 21.19 -6.49
N LEU A 324 19.70 22.03 -6.13
CA LEU A 324 19.92 22.43 -4.74
C LEU A 324 18.88 23.46 -4.26
N ASN A 325 18.29 24.21 -5.19
CA ASN A 325 17.29 25.22 -4.91
C ASN A 325 15.84 24.71 -5.01
N LEU A 326 15.63 23.44 -5.41
CA LEU A 326 14.30 22.82 -5.45
C LEU A 326 13.70 22.78 -4.04
N GLN A 327 12.53 23.40 -3.89
CA GLN A 327 11.76 23.34 -2.65
C GLN A 327 10.83 22.12 -2.68
N LEU A 328 10.48 21.62 -1.51
CA LEU A 328 9.58 20.48 -1.37
C LEU A 328 8.23 20.71 -2.10
N LYS A 329 7.73 21.97 -2.08
CA LYS A 329 6.51 22.37 -2.82
C LYS A 329 6.63 22.16 -4.33
N ASP A 330 7.81 22.38 -4.92
CA ASP A 330 8.04 22.24 -6.36
C ASP A 330 8.01 20.77 -6.77
N VAL A 331 8.60 19.90 -5.93
CA VAL A 331 8.52 18.43 -6.11
C VAL A 331 7.06 17.95 -6.06
N TRP A 332 6.28 18.44 -5.09
CA TRP A 332 4.85 18.11 -4.99
C TRP A 332 4.07 18.61 -6.21
N ASN A 333 4.34 19.80 -6.67
CA ASN A 333 3.69 20.38 -7.83
C ASN A 333 3.99 19.58 -9.10
N ILE A 334 5.24 19.16 -9.31
CA ILE A 334 5.64 18.31 -10.44
C ILE A 334 4.93 16.96 -10.36
N LEU A 335 4.88 16.34 -9.16
CA LEU A 335 4.22 15.06 -8.95
C LEU A 335 2.71 15.14 -9.26
N PHE A 336 2.03 16.17 -8.79
CA PHE A 336 0.61 16.40 -9.07
C PHE A 336 0.35 16.63 -10.55
N PHE A 337 1.17 17.44 -11.21
CA PHE A 337 1.09 17.66 -12.65
C PHE A 337 1.23 16.35 -13.44
N TYR A 338 2.22 15.52 -13.05
CA TYR A 338 2.39 14.19 -13.62
C TYR A 338 1.14 13.31 -13.43
N ILE A 339 0.54 13.31 -12.24
CA ILE A 339 -0.69 12.54 -11.96
C ILE A 339 -1.85 13.02 -12.86
N ILE A 340 -2.00 14.35 -13.03
CA ILE A 340 -3.02 14.94 -13.91
C ILE A 340 -2.80 14.47 -15.34
N CYS A 341 -1.60 14.63 -15.88
CA CYS A 341 -1.26 14.23 -17.26
C CYS A 341 -1.51 12.74 -17.48
N LYS A 342 -1.10 11.89 -16.51
CA LYS A 342 -1.33 10.44 -16.58
C LYS A 342 -2.83 10.09 -16.57
N LYS A 343 -3.64 10.75 -15.74
CA LYS A 343 -5.10 10.54 -15.70
C LYS A 343 -5.75 10.98 -17.01
N LEU A 344 -5.40 12.13 -17.52
CA LEU A 344 -5.90 12.63 -18.83
C LEU A 344 -5.53 11.67 -19.96
N PHE A 345 -4.29 11.21 -20.02
CA PHE A 345 -3.83 10.21 -20.99
C PHE A 345 -4.62 8.92 -20.92
N CYS A 346 -4.90 8.43 -19.69
CA CYS A 346 -5.71 7.23 -19.49
C CYS A 346 -7.15 7.41 -20.00
N ILE A 347 -7.77 8.56 -19.73
CA ILE A 347 -9.11 8.90 -20.22
C ILE A 347 -9.14 8.98 -21.75
N VAL A 348 -8.16 9.65 -22.35
CA VAL A 348 -8.04 9.80 -23.82
C VAL A 348 -7.88 8.43 -24.45
N ASN A 349 -7.03 7.54 -23.91
CA ASN A 349 -6.85 6.19 -24.45
C ASN A 349 -8.13 5.35 -24.38
N VAL A 350 -8.89 5.45 -23.26
CA VAL A 350 -10.18 4.74 -23.15
C VAL A 350 -11.17 5.28 -24.20
N TYR A 351 -11.18 6.59 -24.46
CA TYR A 351 -12.03 7.20 -25.48
C TYR A 351 -11.62 6.82 -26.89
N LEU A 352 -10.32 6.86 -27.21
CA LEU A 352 -9.79 6.46 -28.52
C LEU A 352 -10.06 4.97 -28.80
N PHE A 353 -9.87 4.09 -27.81
CA PHE A 353 -10.18 2.68 -27.95
C PHE A 353 -11.68 2.45 -28.21
N LYS A 354 -12.56 3.24 -27.55
CA LYS A 354 -14.01 3.20 -27.75
C LYS A 354 -14.42 3.68 -29.16
N CYS A 355 -13.71 4.68 -29.72
CA CYS A 355 -13.94 5.13 -31.08
C CYS A 355 -13.47 4.10 -32.10
N TYR A 356 -12.32 3.45 -31.86
CA TYR A 356 -11.77 2.42 -32.74
C TYR A 356 -12.66 1.17 -32.80
N THR A 357 -13.18 0.70 -31.66
CA THR A 357 -14.08 -0.47 -31.63
C THR A 357 -15.48 -0.20 -32.17
N LYS A 358 -15.94 1.08 -32.24
CA LYS A 358 -17.20 1.45 -32.88
C LYS A 358 -17.09 1.69 -34.38
N GLY A 359 -15.87 1.84 -34.90
CA GLY A 359 -15.62 2.04 -36.34
C GLY A 359 -15.32 0.74 -37.11
N VAL A 360 -15.38 -0.40 -36.44
CA VAL A 360 -15.13 -1.75 -37.03
C VAL A 360 -16.42 -2.60 -37.03
N VAL A 361 -17.59 -1.98 -36.96
CA VAL A 361 -18.88 -2.67 -37.18
C VAL A 361 -19.55 -2.05 -38.39
#